data_38d7729d6b9ef9ecb3f1e151237f8b62
#
_entry.id   38d7729d6b9ef9ecb3f1e151237f8b62
#
_cell.length_a   1.000
_cell.length_b   1.000
_cell.length_c   1.000
_cell.angle_alpha   90.00
_cell.angle_beta   90.00
_cell.angle_gamma   90.00
#
_symmetry.space_group_name_H-M   'P 1'
#
loop_
_entity.id
_entity.type
_entity.pdbx_description
1 polymer ?
#
loop_
_entity_poly.entity_id
_entity_poly.type
_entity_poly.pdbx_seq_one_letter_code
_entity_poly.pdbx_strand_id
1 'polypeptide(L)'
;MAISDHSNDSQTETPLLLDTVDGAVDFKDRPVLRAYSGGWRAAAFIIVVEVAERFAYYGIDSNLINYLTGPLGQSTVTAAENVNIWSGTASLFPLLGAFVADSFLGRYRTIMLATFIYILALSLLTLSALLPFSNADCQFANSSSCSELQVILFFFSLYLVALAQGGHKPCVQAFGADQFDREHPEERKARSSFFNWWFLNKALVAPDGSGKDGKVCDVYEVEEAKAILRLFPIWATSLIYAVVFAQSPTFFTKQGVTLDREIWPGFLVPAASLQCFISLSIVIFIPIYDRIVVPIARAITRESSGISMLQRIGTGMFFSIISMVVAAFVEMKRLKRARDYGLIDMSDVTIPMSIWWLIPQYVLFGISDGFTMVGLQEFFYDQIPDELRSVGLALYLSIFGVGSFLSSFVVSCIEKVTGGDGHNSWFANNLNRAHLDYFYALLAALSMVELAAFLFFSKSYIYKRVNP
;
A
#
# COMPACT_ATOMS: atom_id res chain seq x y z
N MET A 1 -61.33 -27.36 -55.34
CA MET A 1 -61.00 -25.92 -55.43
C MET A 1 -60.20 -25.61 -54.17
N ALA A 2 -58.89 -25.74 -54.22
CA ALA A 2 -57.98 -25.57 -53.11
C ALA A 2 -57.04 -24.41 -53.48
N ILE A 3 -57.09 -23.35 -52.72
CA ILE A 3 -56.19 -22.18 -52.84
C ILE A 3 -55.05 -22.45 -51.90
N SER A 4 -53.86 -22.60 -52.47
CA SER A 4 -52.59 -22.66 -51.79
C SER A 4 -52.12 -21.24 -51.46
N ASP A 5 -52.06 -20.93 -50.17
CA ASP A 5 -51.47 -19.71 -49.65
C ASP A 5 -49.95 -19.97 -49.47
N HIS A 6 -49.15 -19.37 -50.35
CA HIS A 6 -47.70 -19.24 -50.17
C HIS A 6 -47.44 -18.02 -49.26
N SER A 7 -47.23 -18.26 -47.99
CA SER A 7 -46.65 -17.26 -47.10
C SER A 7 -45.13 -17.19 -47.39
N ASN A 8 -44.77 -16.11 -48.00
CA ASN A 8 -43.39 -15.72 -48.27
C ASN A 8 -42.77 -15.19 -46.93
N ASP A 9 -42.09 -16.06 -46.22
CA ASP A 9 -41.30 -15.67 -45.04
C ASP A 9 -40.07 -14.89 -45.53
N SER A 10 -40.24 -13.60 -45.78
CA SER A 10 -39.12 -12.67 -45.85
C SER A 10 -38.54 -12.53 -44.43
N GLN A 11 -37.53 -13.32 -44.14
CA GLN A 11 -36.62 -13.05 -43.07
C GLN A 11 -36.01 -11.66 -43.35
N THR A 12 -36.58 -10.67 -42.72
CA THR A 12 -35.94 -9.36 -42.56
C THR A 12 -34.69 -9.62 -41.72
N GLU A 13 -33.53 -9.73 -42.36
CA GLU A 13 -32.27 -9.57 -41.71
C GLU A 13 -32.31 -8.23 -40.97
N THR A 14 -32.58 -8.28 -39.69
CA THR A 14 -32.33 -7.14 -38.79
C THR A 14 -30.84 -6.79 -38.99
N PRO A 15 -30.50 -5.58 -39.44
CA PRO A 15 -29.09 -5.19 -39.50
C PRO A 15 -28.52 -5.43 -38.12
N LEU A 16 -27.39 -6.16 -38.05
CA LEU A 16 -26.59 -6.29 -36.86
C LEU A 16 -26.40 -4.89 -36.29
N LEU A 17 -27.21 -4.51 -35.32
CA LEU A 17 -27.02 -3.28 -34.57
C LEU A 17 -25.60 -3.36 -34.06
N LEU A 18 -24.74 -2.50 -34.56
CA LEU A 18 -23.37 -2.37 -34.12
C LEU A 18 -23.46 -2.23 -32.59
N ASP A 19 -22.99 -3.23 -31.86
CA ASP A 19 -23.03 -3.28 -30.40
C ASP A 19 -22.15 -2.15 -29.84
N THR A 20 -22.76 -0.96 -29.74
CA THR A 20 -22.16 0.26 -29.22
C THR A 20 -22.36 0.33 -27.72
N VAL A 21 -21.39 0.85 -27.00
CA VAL A 21 -21.48 1.11 -25.56
C VAL A 21 -22.15 2.47 -25.36
N ASP A 22 -23.33 2.48 -24.74
CA ASP A 22 -24.08 3.71 -24.51
C ASP A 22 -23.28 4.71 -23.66
N GLY A 23 -23.25 5.97 -24.13
CA GLY A 23 -22.55 7.07 -23.43
C GLY A 23 -21.02 7.05 -23.52
N ALA A 24 -20.41 6.05 -24.18
CA ALA A 24 -18.97 5.99 -24.38
C ALA A 24 -18.59 6.45 -25.80
N VAL A 25 -17.53 7.27 -25.88
CA VAL A 25 -16.97 7.77 -27.14
C VAL A 25 -15.47 7.48 -27.23
N ASP A 26 -14.96 7.32 -28.46
CA ASP A 26 -13.52 7.19 -28.72
C ASP A 26 -12.84 8.59 -28.67
N PHE A 27 -11.50 8.61 -28.87
CA PHE A 27 -10.73 9.86 -28.86
C PHE A 27 -11.07 10.84 -30.02
N LYS A 28 -11.97 10.44 -30.91
CA LYS A 28 -12.50 11.25 -32.01
C LYS A 28 -14.00 11.54 -31.88
N ASP A 29 -14.52 11.40 -30.66
CA ASP A 29 -15.94 11.57 -30.31
C ASP A 29 -16.91 10.67 -31.09
N ARG A 30 -16.45 9.50 -31.55
CA ARG A 30 -17.30 8.51 -32.22
C ARG A 30 -17.79 7.46 -31.23
N PRO A 31 -19.02 6.90 -31.41
CA PRO A 31 -19.53 5.83 -30.56
C PRO A 31 -18.58 4.64 -30.51
N VAL A 32 -18.33 4.13 -29.33
CA VAL A 32 -17.42 3.01 -29.07
C VAL A 32 -18.10 1.70 -29.43
N LEU A 33 -17.42 0.87 -30.23
CA LEU A 33 -17.85 -0.48 -30.57
C LEU A 33 -17.26 -1.46 -29.55
N ARG A 34 -18.11 -2.20 -28.82
CA ARG A 34 -17.75 -3.16 -27.78
C ARG A 34 -16.72 -4.20 -28.24
N ALA A 35 -16.84 -4.68 -29.49
CA ALA A 35 -15.92 -5.67 -30.05
C ALA A 35 -14.46 -5.19 -30.23
N TYR A 36 -14.24 -3.88 -30.34
CA TYR A 36 -12.92 -3.32 -30.69
C TYR A 36 -12.30 -2.44 -29.59
N SER A 37 -13.07 -2.00 -28.60
CA SER A 37 -12.62 -1.02 -27.62
C SER A 37 -13.00 -1.45 -26.19
N GLY A 38 -12.17 -1.09 -25.20
CA GLY A 38 -12.42 -1.38 -23.79
C GLY A 38 -12.15 -2.83 -23.38
N GLY A 39 -12.83 -3.28 -22.35
CA GLY A 39 -12.79 -4.64 -21.81
C GLY A 39 -11.38 -5.09 -21.37
N TRP A 40 -11.19 -6.40 -21.32
CA TRP A 40 -9.93 -7.01 -20.85
C TRP A 40 -8.70 -6.61 -21.66
N ARG A 41 -8.85 -6.26 -22.96
CA ARG A 41 -7.71 -5.83 -23.78
C ARG A 41 -7.11 -4.53 -23.24
N ALA A 42 -7.94 -3.52 -23.01
CA ALA A 42 -7.50 -2.24 -22.45
C ALA A 42 -7.05 -2.40 -20.99
N ALA A 43 -7.82 -3.16 -20.19
CA ALA A 43 -7.50 -3.42 -18.78
C ALA A 43 -6.15 -4.13 -18.61
N ALA A 44 -5.77 -5.07 -19.50
CA ALA A 44 -4.49 -5.76 -19.41
C ALA A 44 -3.30 -4.79 -19.59
N PHE A 45 -3.37 -3.83 -20.52
CA PHE A 45 -2.32 -2.82 -20.66
C PHE A 45 -2.21 -1.93 -19.41
N ILE A 46 -3.34 -1.56 -18.82
CA ILE A 46 -3.39 -0.77 -17.60
C ILE A 46 -2.75 -1.55 -16.45
N ILE A 47 -3.03 -2.85 -16.32
CA ILE A 47 -2.40 -3.73 -15.31
C ILE A 47 -0.89 -3.80 -15.50
N VAL A 48 -0.39 -3.93 -16.74
CA VAL A 48 1.06 -3.97 -17.00
C VAL A 48 1.74 -2.68 -16.57
N VAL A 49 1.13 -1.53 -16.87
CA VAL A 49 1.66 -0.21 -16.45
C VAL A 49 1.72 -0.10 -14.93
N GLU A 50 0.67 -0.56 -14.24
CA GLU A 50 0.64 -0.57 -12.78
C GLU A 50 1.70 -1.51 -12.19
N VAL A 51 1.87 -2.71 -12.75
CA VAL A 51 2.92 -3.64 -12.32
C VAL A 51 4.30 -2.99 -12.45
N ALA A 52 4.59 -2.31 -13.56
CA ALA A 52 5.84 -1.59 -13.75
C ALA A 52 6.04 -0.47 -12.72
N GLU A 53 5.00 0.31 -12.43
CA GLU A 53 5.01 1.34 -11.40
C GLU A 53 5.29 0.75 -10.01
N ARG A 54 4.62 -0.36 -9.66
CA ARG A 54 4.84 -1.04 -8.38
C ARG A 54 6.27 -1.53 -8.22
N PHE A 55 6.86 -2.11 -9.26
CA PHE A 55 8.27 -2.51 -9.23
C PHE A 55 9.19 -1.32 -8.95
N ALA A 56 8.97 -0.20 -9.62
CA ALA A 56 9.78 1.00 -9.39
C ALA A 56 9.60 1.56 -7.97
N TYR A 57 8.35 1.68 -7.51
CA TYR A 57 8.06 2.20 -6.16
C TYR A 57 8.65 1.33 -5.06
N TYR A 58 8.36 0.03 -5.06
CA TYR A 58 8.88 -0.88 -4.03
C TYR A 58 10.39 -1.06 -4.13
N GLY A 59 10.96 -0.95 -5.32
CA GLY A 59 12.40 -0.93 -5.52
C GLY A 59 13.07 0.24 -4.80
N ILE A 60 12.46 1.42 -4.84
CA ILE A 60 12.93 2.59 -4.09
C ILE A 60 12.68 2.38 -2.59
N ASP A 61 11.44 2.13 -2.19
CA ASP A 61 11.00 2.04 -0.79
C ASP A 61 11.85 1.05 0.03
N SER A 62 12.07 -0.15 -0.51
CA SER A 62 12.83 -1.22 0.15
C SER A 62 14.31 -0.92 0.33
N ASN A 63 14.89 -0.12 -0.55
CA ASN A 63 16.33 0.17 -0.53
C ASN A 63 16.65 1.55 0.04
N LEU A 64 15.64 2.42 0.22
CA LEU A 64 15.84 3.82 0.56
C LEU A 64 16.61 4.01 1.86
N ILE A 65 16.28 3.26 2.92
CA ILE A 65 16.97 3.35 4.21
C ILE A 65 18.48 3.03 4.08
N ASN A 66 18.83 2.04 3.26
CA ASN A 66 20.20 1.64 3.03
C ASN A 66 20.96 2.67 2.21
N TYR A 67 20.31 3.29 1.23
CA TYR A 67 20.92 4.36 0.43
C TYR A 67 21.18 5.62 1.26
N LEU A 68 20.22 6.01 2.13
CA LEU A 68 20.37 7.16 3.01
C LEU A 68 21.49 6.97 4.04
N THR A 69 21.60 5.77 4.62
CA THR A 69 22.61 5.49 5.66
C THR A 69 23.98 5.13 5.11
N GLY A 70 24.07 4.55 3.91
CA GLY A 70 25.34 4.21 3.24
C GLY A 70 25.84 5.39 2.41
N PRO A 71 25.47 5.49 1.12
CA PRO A 71 25.96 6.52 0.22
C PRO A 71 25.79 7.96 0.73
N LEU A 72 24.65 8.30 1.33
CA LEU A 72 24.40 9.66 1.84
C LEU A 72 24.89 9.87 3.29
N GLY A 73 25.38 8.84 3.98
CA GLY A 73 26.00 8.94 5.30
C GLY A 73 25.09 9.45 6.42
N GLN A 74 23.77 9.35 6.26
CA GLN A 74 22.81 9.79 7.29
C GLN A 74 22.82 8.85 8.49
N SER A 75 22.52 9.39 9.67
CA SER A 75 22.28 8.57 10.86
C SER A 75 21.09 7.64 10.64
N THR A 76 21.07 6.49 11.34
CA THR A 76 19.96 5.53 11.25
C THR A 76 18.62 6.17 11.58
N VAL A 77 18.59 7.07 12.57
CA VAL A 77 17.39 7.81 12.96
C VAL A 77 16.93 8.74 11.86
N THR A 78 17.83 9.63 11.39
CA THR A 78 17.50 10.59 10.33
C THR A 78 17.06 9.88 9.05
N ALA A 79 17.69 8.77 8.69
CA ALA A 79 17.29 7.98 7.53
C ALA A 79 15.90 7.36 7.72
N ALA A 80 15.60 6.79 8.88
CA ALA A 80 14.27 6.23 9.17
C ALA A 80 13.18 7.31 9.16
N GLU A 81 13.46 8.48 9.72
CA GLU A 81 12.57 9.64 9.67
C GLU A 81 12.29 10.07 8.23
N ASN A 82 13.33 10.22 7.40
CA ASN A 82 13.19 10.61 6.00
C ASN A 82 12.41 9.58 5.17
N VAL A 83 12.66 8.28 5.37
CA VAL A 83 11.87 7.20 4.73
C VAL A 83 10.41 7.31 5.12
N ASN A 84 10.11 7.44 6.41
CA ASN A 84 8.75 7.53 6.91
C ASN A 84 8.04 8.81 6.42
N ILE A 85 8.71 9.97 6.41
CA ILE A 85 8.14 11.23 5.90
C ILE A 85 7.84 11.10 4.40
N TRP A 86 8.75 10.53 3.62
CA TRP A 86 8.53 10.30 2.20
C TRP A 86 7.36 9.33 1.94
N SER A 87 7.34 8.18 2.61
CA SER A 87 6.27 7.18 2.49
C SER A 87 4.92 7.75 2.93
N GLY A 88 4.91 8.54 4.02
CA GLY A 88 3.73 9.26 4.48
C GLY A 88 3.21 10.23 3.43
N THR A 89 4.09 11.02 2.84
CA THR A 89 3.76 11.99 1.78
C THR A 89 3.22 11.26 0.54
N ALA A 90 3.88 10.18 0.10
CA ALA A 90 3.45 9.37 -1.03
C ALA A 90 2.08 8.71 -0.81
N SER A 91 1.72 8.42 0.45
CA SER A 91 0.41 7.86 0.83
C SER A 91 -0.70 8.90 0.95
N LEU A 92 -0.37 10.19 1.15
CA LEU A 92 -1.35 11.29 1.22
C LEU A 92 -1.59 11.96 -0.14
N PHE A 93 -0.61 12.03 -1.02
CA PHE A 93 -0.78 12.64 -2.35
C PHE A 93 -1.89 12.03 -3.22
N PRO A 94 -2.23 10.73 -3.13
CA PRO A 94 -3.40 10.17 -3.81
C PRO A 94 -4.72 10.88 -3.53
N LEU A 95 -4.88 11.50 -2.36
CA LEU A 95 -6.05 12.33 -2.03
C LEU A 95 -6.14 13.56 -2.95
N LEU A 96 -5.02 14.27 -3.10
CA LEU A 96 -4.93 15.43 -3.97
C LEU A 96 -5.03 15.04 -5.44
N GLY A 97 -4.40 13.94 -5.84
CA GLY A 97 -4.45 13.43 -7.21
C GLY A 97 -5.85 13.02 -7.65
N ALA A 98 -6.61 12.35 -6.78
CA ALA A 98 -8.01 12.01 -7.03
C ALA A 98 -8.85 13.28 -7.20
N PHE A 99 -8.70 14.26 -6.32
CA PHE A 99 -9.42 15.54 -6.41
C PHE A 99 -9.11 16.29 -7.71
N VAL A 100 -7.84 16.37 -8.09
CA VAL A 100 -7.43 17.02 -9.36
C VAL A 100 -7.97 16.29 -10.57
N ALA A 101 -7.98 14.96 -10.54
CA ALA A 101 -8.50 14.15 -11.63
C ALA A 101 -10.01 14.30 -11.80
N ASP A 102 -10.76 14.25 -10.69
CA ASP A 102 -12.22 14.30 -10.75
C ASP A 102 -12.75 15.73 -11.00
N SER A 103 -12.03 16.77 -10.51
CA SER A 103 -12.51 18.16 -10.62
C SER A 103 -12.01 18.91 -11.87
N PHE A 104 -10.82 18.60 -12.39
CA PHE A 104 -10.17 19.48 -13.41
C PHE A 104 -9.69 18.76 -14.66
N LEU A 105 -8.88 17.71 -14.56
CA LEU A 105 -8.15 17.15 -15.70
C LEU A 105 -8.81 15.93 -16.35
N GLY A 106 -9.65 15.22 -15.62
CA GLY A 106 -10.11 13.90 -15.99
C GLY A 106 -9.04 12.82 -15.78
N ARG A 107 -9.47 11.57 -15.56
CA ARG A 107 -8.59 10.44 -15.18
C ARG A 107 -7.48 10.16 -16.17
N TYR A 108 -7.81 10.13 -17.48
CA TYR A 108 -6.82 9.83 -18.52
C TYR A 108 -5.67 10.84 -18.56
N ARG A 109 -5.99 12.15 -18.60
CA ARG A 109 -4.96 13.21 -18.64
C ARG A 109 -4.11 13.22 -17.39
N THR A 110 -4.70 12.96 -16.22
CA THR A 110 -3.97 12.87 -14.95
C THR A 110 -2.99 11.71 -14.98
N ILE A 111 -3.38 10.53 -15.49
CA ILE A 111 -2.47 9.38 -15.63
C ILE A 111 -1.31 9.73 -16.57
N MET A 112 -1.57 10.33 -17.73
CA MET A 112 -0.51 10.70 -18.68
C MET A 112 0.49 11.70 -18.09
N LEU A 113 -0.01 12.74 -17.41
CA LEU A 113 0.82 13.73 -16.74
C LEU A 113 1.64 13.09 -15.60
N ALA A 114 1.00 12.29 -14.76
CA ALA A 114 1.64 11.58 -13.66
C ALA A 114 2.73 10.62 -14.17
N THR A 115 2.48 9.87 -15.23
CA THR A 115 3.47 8.98 -15.85
C THR A 115 4.67 9.76 -16.39
N PHE A 116 4.45 10.90 -17.06
CA PHE A 116 5.53 11.74 -17.51
C PHE A 116 6.40 12.26 -16.37
N ILE A 117 5.77 12.77 -15.30
CA ILE A 117 6.46 13.23 -14.09
C ILE A 117 7.22 12.06 -13.44
N TYR A 118 6.65 10.84 -13.43
CA TYR A 118 7.27 9.65 -12.86
C TYR A 118 8.57 9.27 -13.61
N ILE A 119 8.52 9.24 -14.95
CA ILE A 119 9.71 8.96 -15.78
C ILE A 119 10.80 10.02 -15.55
N LEU A 120 10.41 11.30 -15.52
CA LEU A 120 11.34 12.40 -15.24
C LEU A 120 11.97 12.23 -13.85
N ALA A 121 11.16 11.93 -12.84
CA ALA A 121 11.61 11.73 -11.45
C ALA A 121 12.60 10.57 -11.34
N LEU A 122 12.31 9.42 -11.96
CA LEU A 122 13.23 8.27 -11.97
C LEU A 122 14.53 8.58 -12.70
N SER A 123 14.47 9.34 -13.81
CA SER A 123 15.65 9.77 -14.55
C SER A 123 16.54 10.69 -13.72
N LEU A 124 15.94 11.66 -13.01
CA LEU A 124 16.67 12.56 -12.10
C LEU A 124 17.23 11.80 -10.89
N LEU A 125 16.48 10.84 -10.35
CA LEU A 125 16.94 10.00 -9.24
C LEU A 125 18.15 9.16 -9.66
N THR A 126 18.11 8.58 -10.85
CA THR A 126 19.25 7.84 -11.43
C THR A 126 20.45 8.76 -11.65
N LEU A 127 20.22 9.96 -12.18
CA LEU A 127 21.25 10.96 -12.38
C LEU A 127 21.90 11.34 -11.03
N SER A 128 21.11 11.56 -9.99
CA SER A 128 21.64 11.88 -8.65
C SER A 128 22.53 10.77 -8.10
N ALA A 129 22.22 9.50 -8.40
CA ALA A 129 23.01 8.34 -7.97
C ALA A 129 24.30 8.15 -8.80
N LEU A 130 24.32 8.62 -10.05
CA LEU A 130 25.49 8.55 -10.92
C LEU A 130 26.48 9.68 -10.69
N LEU A 131 26.08 10.77 -10.04
CA LEU A 131 26.99 11.84 -9.68
C LEU A 131 28.02 11.29 -8.66
N PRO A 132 29.31 11.48 -8.91
CA PRO A 132 30.33 10.88 -8.06
C PRO A 132 30.28 11.45 -6.64
N PHE A 133 30.28 10.57 -5.65
CA PHE A 133 30.53 10.91 -4.23
C PHE A 133 31.99 11.33 -3.99
N SER A 134 32.68 11.76 -5.03
CA SER A 134 34.14 11.96 -4.98
C SER A 134 34.52 13.16 -4.12
N ASN A 135 34.87 12.89 -2.86
CA ASN A 135 35.65 13.81 -2.05
C ASN A 135 37.02 14.11 -2.67
N ALA A 136 37.49 13.35 -3.68
CA ALA A 136 38.78 13.51 -4.30
C ALA A 136 38.86 14.68 -5.30
N ASP A 137 37.79 14.92 -6.07
CA ASP A 137 37.74 16.00 -7.05
C ASP A 137 37.31 17.36 -6.44
N CYS A 138 36.64 17.33 -5.29
CA CYS A 138 36.27 18.54 -4.55
C CYS A 138 37.39 19.16 -3.72
N GLN A 139 38.52 18.48 -3.54
CA GLN A 139 39.69 19.07 -2.85
C GLN A 139 40.35 20.20 -3.65
N PHE A 140 40.12 20.30 -4.95
CA PHE A 140 40.62 21.41 -5.80
C PHE A 140 39.65 22.61 -5.90
N ALA A 141 38.38 22.44 -5.56
CA ALA A 141 37.45 23.53 -5.44
C ALA A 141 36.98 23.60 -3.96
N ASN A 142 37.29 24.66 -3.28
CA ASN A 142 36.89 24.98 -1.90
C ASN A 142 35.34 25.04 -1.74
N SER A 143 34.61 24.04 -2.24
CA SER A 143 33.13 24.09 -2.26
C SER A 143 32.52 22.82 -1.66
N SER A 144 32.02 22.97 -0.44
CA SER A 144 30.94 22.15 0.15
C SER A 144 29.70 21.99 -0.76
N SER A 145 29.66 22.69 -1.89
CA SER A 145 28.52 22.78 -2.80
C SER A 145 28.24 21.52 -3.63
N CYS A 146 29.24 20.69 -3.94
CA CYS A 146 29.01 19.50 -4.79
C CYS A 146 28.20 18.42 -4.07
N SER A 147 28.44 18.23 -2.78
CA SER A 147 27.69 17.29 -1.95
C SER A 147 26.25 17.75 -1.71
N GLU A 148 26.05 19.05 -1.51
CA GLU A 148 24.72 19.63 -1.26
C GLU A 148 23.81 19.53 -2.50
N LEU A 149 24.32 19.82 -3.69
CA LEU A 149 23.54 19.72 -4.93
C LEU A 149 23.02 18.30 -5.18
N GLN A 150 23.85 17.29 -4.92
CA GLN A 150 23.47 15.89 -5.07
C GLN A 150 22.37 15.50 -4.10
N VAL A 151 22.48 15.90 -2.84
CA VAL A 151 21.45 15.65 -1.81
C VAL A 151 20.15 16.35 -2.17
N ILE A 152 20.23 17.61 -2.60
CA ILE A 152 19.05 18.37 -3.06
C ILE A 152 18.39 17.68 -4.25
N LEU A 153 19.18 17.30 -5.28
CA LEU A 153 18.68 16.62 -6.46
C LEU A 153 18.03 15.27 -6.11
N PHE A 154 18.65 14.52 -5.21
CA PHE A 154 18.11 13.24 -4.73
C PHE A 154 16.75 13.42 -4.05
N PHE A 155 16.64 14.29 -3.05
CA PHE A 155 15.38 14.49 -2.34
C PHE A 155 14.32 15.13 -3.24
N PHE A 156 14.68 16.09 -4.09
CA PHE A 156 13.77 16.66 -5.08
C PHE A 156 13.17 15.57 -5.97
N SER A 157 14.02 14.70 -6.52
CA SER A 157 13.60 13.59 -7.38
C SER A 157 12.72 12.61 -6.62
N LEU A 158 13.08 12.31 -5.37
CA LEU A 158 12.34 11.40 -4.49
C LEU A 158 10.92 11.90 -4.20
N TYR A 159 10.76 13.20 -3.89
CA TYR A 159 9.44 13.80 -3.68
C TYR A 159 8.65 13.98 -4.99
N LEU A 160 9.34 14.12 -6.12
CA LEU A 160 8.70 14.14 -7.43
C LEU A 160 8.11 12.76 -7.78
N VAL A 161 8.76 11.64 -7.38
CA VAL A 161 8.19 10.29 -7.44
C VAL A 161 6.91 10.21 -6.62
N ALA A 162 6.93 10.71 -5.37
CA ALA A 162 5.75 10.71 -4.50
C ALA A 162 4.57 11.51 -5.11
N LEU A 163 4.86 12.67 -5.70
CA LEU A 163 3.86 13.50 -6.37
C LEU A 163 3.24 12.77 -7.57
N ALA A 164 4.08 12.17 -8.42
CA ALA A 164 3.64 11.41 -9.58
C ALA A 164 2.76 10.22 -9.18
N GLN A 165 3.15 9.48 -8.14
CA GLN A 165 2.35 8.39 -7.60
C GLN A 165 0.99 8.88 -7.09
N GLY A 166 0.92 10.07 -6.51
CA GLY A 166 -0.31 10.69 -6.07
C GLY A 166 -1.35 10.82 -7.18
N GLY A 167 -0.95 11.22 -8.39
CA GLY A 167 -1.84 11.29 -9.55
C GLY A 167 -2.11 9.93 -10.19
N HIS A 168 -1.12 9.05 -10.21
CA HIS A 168 -1.20 7.76 -10.91
C HIS A 168 -2.10 6.76 -10.15
N LYS A 169 -1.80 6.50 -8.88
CA LYS A 169 -2.41 5.43 -8.09
C LYS A 169 -3.95 5.44 -8.03
N PRO A 170 -4.64 6.56 -7.71
CA PRO A 170 -6.10 6.57 -7.66
C PRO A 170 -6.74 6.50 -9.05
N CYS A 171 -6.12 7.15 -10.04
CA CYS A 171 -6.69 7.28 -11.37
C CYS A 171 -6.60 5.99 -12.19
N VAL A 172 -5.48 5.26 -12.11
CA VAL A 172 -5.26 4.03 -12.88
C VAL A 172 -6.25 2.94 -12.48
N GLN A 173 -6.54 2.78 -11.19
CA GLN A 173 -7.52 1.82 -10.71
C GLN A 173 -8.93 2.13 -11.21
N ALA A 174 -9.35 3.39 -11.07
CA ALA A 174 -10.66 3.83 -11.52
C ALA A 174 -10.78 3.75 -13.05
N PHE A 175 -9.75 4.19 -13.78
CA PHE A 175 -9.72 4.13 -15.23
C PHE A 175 -9.73 2.70 -15.78
N GLY A 176 -9.04 1.77 -15.10
CA GLY A 176 -9.09 0.35 -15.44
C GLY A 176 -10.49 -0.26 -15.24
N ALA A 177 -11.19 0.13 -14.17
CA ALA A 177 -12.56 -0.29 -13.94
C ALA A 177 -13.55 0.31 -14.93
N ASP A 178 -13.29 1.52 -15.42
CA ASP A 178 -14.13 2.20 -16.43
C ASP A 178 -14.00 1.58 -17.83
N GLN A 179 -13.07 0.64 -18.07
CA GLN A 179 -12.97 -0.12 -19.31
C GLN A 179 -14.07 -1.16 -19.48
N PHE A 180 -14.88 -1.40 -18.44
CA PHE A 180 -15.98 -2.37 -18.45
C PHE A 180 -17.31 -1.64 -18.32
N ASP A 181 -18.26 -2.00 -19.20
CA ASP A 181 -19.62 -1.49 -19.14
C ASP A 181 -20.35 -1.96 -17.88
N ARG A 182 -20.93 -1.01 -17.14
CA ARG A 182 -21.62 -1.27 -15.87
C ARG A 182 -22.99 -1.94 -16.10
N GLU A 183 -23.61 -1.67 -17.23
CA GLU A 183 -24.98 -2.11 -17.57
C GLU A 183 -25.00 -3.51 -18.18
N HIS A 184 -23.88 -3.95 -18.76
CA HIS A 184 -23.79 -5.27 -19.38
C HIS A 184 -23.45 -6.37 -18.37
N PRO A 185 -24.27 -7.43 -18.21
CA PRO A 185 -24.10 -8.44 -17.16
C PRO A 185 -22.75 -9.17 -17.18
N GLU A 186 -22.22 -9.47 -18.37
CA GLU A 186 -20.95 -10.15 -18.51
C GLU A 186 -19.75 -9.24 -18.25
N GLU A 187 -19.82 -7.98 -18.68
CA GLU A 187 -18.76 -7.00 -18.41
C GLU A 187 -18.78 -6.56 -16.94
N ARG A 188 -19.92 -6.56 -16.28
CA ARG A 188 -20.01 -6.36 -14.83
C ARG A 188 -19.27 -7.47 -14.08
N LYS A 189 -19.39 -8.74 -14.52
CA LYS A 189 -18.59 -9.85 -13.98
C LYS A 189 -17.10 -9.68 -14.29
N ALA A 190 -16.78 -9.28 -15.51
CA ALA A 190 -15.41 -9.01 -15.93
C ALA A 190 -14.78 -7.85 -15.14
N ARG A 191 -15.52 -6.78 -14.85
CA ARG A 191 -15.13 -5.68 -13.97
C ARG A 191 -14.87 -6.14 -12.53
N SER A 192 -15.74 -6.97 -11.99
CA SER A 192 -15.51 -7.59 -10.68
C SER A 192 -14.23 -8.46 -10.69
N SER A 193 -14.03 -9.23 -11.77
CA SER A 193 -12.80 -10.02 -11.95
C SER A 193 -11.57 -9.13 -12.11
N PHE A 194 -11.65 -7.98 -12.79
CA PHE A 194 -10.58 -7.00 -12.87
C PHE A 194 -10.17 -6.52 -11.47
N PHE A 195 -11.10 -6.15 -10.61
CA PHE A 195 -10.79 -5.78 -9.23
C PHE A 195 -10.22 -6.96 -8.42
N ASN A 196 -10.68 -8.19 -8.65
CA ASN A 196 -10.10 -9.38 -8.02
C ASN A 196 -8.66 -9.63 -8.48
N TRP A 197 -8.37 -9.44 -9.77
CA TRP A 197 -7.01 -9.50 -10.31
C TRP A 197 -6.14 -8.35 -9.82
N TRP A 198 -6.68 -7.15 -9.77
CA TRP A 198 -5.99 -5.95 -9.31
C TRP A 198 -5.58 -6.05 -7.85
N PHE A 199 -6.43 -6.62 -6.99
CA PHE A 199 -6.21 -6.71 -5.55
C PHE A 199 -5.97 -8.13 -5.05
N LEU A 200 -6.11 -9.17 -5.89
CA LEU A 200 -6.31 -10.54 -5.40
C LEU A 200 -7.44 -10.63 -4.37
N ASN A 201 -8.40 -9.71 -4.42
CA ASN A 201 -9.48 -9.64 -3.45
C ASN A 201 -10.83 -9.29 -4.06
N LYS A 202 -11.82 -10.00 -3.56
CA LYS A 202 -13.24 -9.83 -3.78
C LYS A 202 -13.70 -8.40 -3.48
N ALA A 203 -13.99 -7.60 -4.50
CA ALA A 203 -14.92 -6.49 -4.37
C ALA A 203 -16.27 -6.94 -4.91
N LEU A 204 -17.26 -7.06 -4.05
CA LEU A 204 -18.59 -7.53 -4.34
C LEU A 204 -19.49 -6.40 -4.81
N VAL A 205 -20.16 -6.67 -5.92
CA VAL A 205 -21.56 -6.35 -6.30
C VAL A 205 -22.23 -5.23 -5.51
N ALA A 206 -22.51 -4.13 -6.20
CA ALA A 206 -23.55 -3.19 -5.83
C ALA A 206 -24.81 -3.44 -6.68
N PRO A 207 -26.01 -3.43 -6.14
CA PRO A 207 -27.24 -3.27 -6.88
C PRO A 207 -27.62 -1.80 -7.02
N ASP A 208 -28.21 -1.50 -8.18
CA ASP A 208 -28.69 -0.19 -8.61
C ASP A 208 -29.76 0.43 -7.74
N GLY A 209 -29.80 1.76 -7.75
CA GLY A 209 -30.93 2.55 -7.32
C GLY A 209 -30.79 4.00 -7.75
N SER A 210 -31.44 4.34 -8.84
CA SER A 210 -31.59 5.67 -9.41
C SER A 210 -32.40 6.63 -8.54
N GLY A 211 -32.13 7.93 -8.61
CA GLY A 211 -33.10 8.92 -8.13
C GLY A 211 -32.60 10.36 -8.13
N LYS A 212 -33.23 11.15 -8.91
CA LYS A 212 -33.03 12.53 -9.34
C LYS A 212 -33.32 13.60 -8.28
N ASP A 213 -32.59 14.71 -8.46
CA ASP A 213 -32.97 16.13 -8.34
C ASP A 213 -33.44 16.73 -7.01
N GLY A 214 -32.79 17.86 -6.66
CA GLY A 214 -33.41 18.97 -5.94
C GLY A 214 -32.70 19.46 -4.69
N LYS A 215 -32.11 20.65 -4.81
CA LYS A 215 -31.48 21.43 -3.74
C LYS A 215 -32.44 21.65 -2.56
N VAL A 216 -32.20 20.94 -1.50
CA VAL A 216 -32.40 21.37 -0.11
C VAL A 216 -31.21 20.78 0.63
N CYS A 217 -30.62 21.52 1.59
CA CYS A 217 -29.58 20.96 2.48
C CYS A 217 -30.23 19.77 3.20
N ASP A 218 -30.05 18.60 2.62
CA ASP A 218 -30.92 17.44 2.86
C ASP A 218 -30.45 16.73 4.13
N VAL A 219 -31.38 16.19 4.85
CA VAL A 219 -31.16 15.19 5.91
C VAL A 219 -30.12 14.17 5.46
N TYR A 220 -30.02 13.89 4.16
CA TYR A 220 -29.06 13.04 3.48
C TYR A 220 -27.59 13.50 3.63
N GLU A 221 -27.27 14.79 3.39
CA GLU A 221 -25.89 15.32 3.55
C GLU A 221 -25.43 15.28 5.01
N VAL A 222 -26.34 15.45 5.97
CA VAL A 222 -26.07 15.32 7.40
C VAL A 222 -25.84 13.85 7.78
N GLU A 223 -26.55 12.93 7.20
CA GLU A 223 -26.36 11.47 7.40
C GLU A 223 -25.05 11.00 6.78
N GLU A 224 -24.63 11.55 5.65
CA GLU A 224 -23.32 11.28 5.02
C GLU A 224 -22.15 11.75 5.89
N ALA A 225 -22.22 12.98 6.41
CA ALA A 225 -21.23 13.51 7.34
C ALA A 225 -21.14 12.65 8.62
N LYS A 226 -22.29 12.21 9.15
CA LYS A 226 -22.33 11.28 10.30
C LYS A 226 -21.72 9.91 9.95
N ALA A 227 -21.91 9.41 8.73
CA ALA A 227 -21.31 8.14 8.29
C ALA A 227 -19.78 8.23 8.31
N ILE A 228 -19.20 9.33 7.81
CA ILE A 228 -17.75 9.57 7.86
C ILE A 228 -17.25 9.65 9.31
N LEU A 229 -17.96 10.39 10.18
CA LEU A 229 -17.58 10.52 11.59
C LEU A 229 -17.62 9.18 12.34
N ARG A 230 -18.52 8.27 11.98
CA ARG A 230 -18.59 6.91 12.56
C ARG A 230 -17.36 6.04 12.22
N LEU A 231 -16.66 6.34 11.12
CA LEU A 231 -15.44 5.62 10.72
C LEU A 231 -14.21 6.11 11.50
N PHE A 232 -14.25 7.33 12.04
CA PHE A 232 -13.08 7.94 12.69
C PHE A 232 -12.52 7.13 13.86
N PRO A 233 -13.32 6.50 14.76
CA PRO A 233 -12.77 5.67 15.83
C PRO A 233 -11.99 4.46 15.29
N ILE A 234 -12.47 3.80 14.24
CA ILE A 234 -11.77 2.68 13.60
C ILE A 234 -10.50 3.18 12.89
N TRP A 235 -10.57 4.34 12.21
CA TRP A 235 -9.43 4.99 11.62
C TRP A 235 -8.34 5.30 12.65
N ALA A 236 -8.71 5.92 13.78
CA ALA A 236 -7.78 6.30 14.84
C ALA A 236 -7.12 5.08 15.51
N THR A 237 -7.90 4.02 15.74
CA THR A 237 -7.39 2.76 16.29
C THR A 237 -6.59 1.92 15.31
N SER A 238 -6.43 2.33 14.06
CA SER A 238 -5.59 1.65 13.06
C SER A 238 -4.25 2.36 12.84
N LEU A 239 -3.98 3.47 13.53
CA LEU A 239 -2.76 4.27 13.32
C LEU A 239 -1.50 3.57 13.86
N ILE A 240 -1.57 2.86 14.98
CA ILE A 240 -0.41 2.14 15.53
C ILE A 240 -0.05 0.95 14.62
N TYR A 241 -1.05 0.28 14.03
CA TYR A 241 -0.79 -0.72 13.00
C TYR A 241 0.03 -0.13 11.83
N ALA A 242 -0.30 1.09 11.39
CA ALA A 242 0.46 1.76 10.34
C ALA A 242 1.89 2.16 10.81
N VAL A 243 2.09 2.47 12.09
CA VAL A 243 3.45 2.62 12.68
C VAL A 243 4.23 1.32 12.58
N VAL A 244 3.61 0.18 12.90
CA VAL A 244 4.24 -1.15 12.75
C VAL A 244 4.56 -1.44 11.28
N PHE A 245 3.65 -1.10 10.37
CA PHE A 245 3.84 -1.24 8.93
C PHE A 245 5.12 -0.53 8.44
N ALA A 246 5.38 0.68 8.92
CA ALA A 246 6.55 1.48 8.57
C ALA A 246 7.90 0.85 8.99
N GLN A 247 7.91 -0.21 9.83
CA GLN A 247 9.15 -0.86 10.27
C GLN A 247 9.71 -1.82 9.19
N SER A 248 8.88 -2.31 8.29
CA SER A 248 9.30 -3.24 7.25
C SER A 248 10.36 -2.65 6.30
N PRO A 249 10.15 -1.48 5.66
CA PRO A 249 11.14 -0.85 4.81
C PRO A 249 12.29 -0.18 5.59
N THR A 250 12.17 0.01 6.89
CA THR A 250 13.15 0.71 7.72
C THR A 250 14.00 -0.26 8.57
N PHE A 251 13.61 -0.47 9.81
CA PHE A 251 14.45 -1.21 10.77
C PHE A 251 14.57 -2.70 10.48
N PHE A 252 13.57 -3.36 9.90
CA PHE A 252 13.71 -4.76 9.48
C PHE A 252 14.77 -4.91 8.39
N THR A 253 14.77 -4.01 7.42
CA THR A 253 15.77 -4.00 6.33
C THR A 253 17.16 -3.70 6.89
N LYS A 254 17.29 -2.72 7.81
CA LYS A 254 18.57 -2.42 8.47
C LYS A 254 19.11 -3.58 9.30
N GLN A 255 18.26 -4.26 10.06
CA GLN A 255 18.60 -5.48 10.80
C GLN A 255 19.16 -6.56 9.86
N GLY A 256 18.54 -6.75 8.69
CA GLY A 256 18.98 -7.72 7.69
C GLY A 256 20.38 -7.46 7.14
N VAL A 257 20.79 -6.18 7.04
CA VAL A 257 22.13 -5.83 6.53
C VAL A 257 23.26 -6.33 7.45
N THR A 258 23.02 -6.41 8.76
CA THR A 258 24.03 -6.82 9.76
C THR A 258 24.22 -8.33 9.85
N LEU A 259 23.37 -9.13 9.23
CA LEU A 259 23.37 -10.59 9.30
C LEU A 259 24.13 -11.24 8.14
N ASP A 260 24.49 -12.52 8.32
CA ASP A 260 25.03 -13.33 7.25
C ASP A 260 23.98 -13.58 6.16
N ARG A 261 24.26 -13.03 4.98
CA ARG A 261 23.39 -13.03 3.79
C ARG A 261 23.86 -14.00 2.72
N GLU A 262 24.94 -14.74 2.97
CA GLU A 262 25.46 -15.71 2.04
C GLU A 262 24.62 -16.99 2.08
N ILE A 263 24.02 -17.36 0.93
CA ILE A 263 23.24 -18.61 0.79
C ILE A 263 24.12 -19.74 0.30
N TRP A 264 25.00 -19.44 -0.66
CA TRP A 264 26.05 -20.31 -1.16
C TRP A 264 27.29 -19.48 -1.52
N PRO A 265 28.46 -20.09 -1.62
CA PRO A 265 29.70 -19.34 -1.83
C PRO A 265 29.62 -18.34 -2.99
N GLY A 266 29.80 -17.07 -2.65
CA GLY A 266 29.79 -15.95 -3.61
C GLY A 266 28.42 -15.36 -3.94
N PHE A 267 27.30 -15.85 -3.36
CA PHE A 267 25.97 -15.29 -3.58
C PHE A 267 25.40 -14.65 -2.31
N LEU A 268 25.41 -13.32 -2.28
CA LEU A 268 24.85 -12.50 -1.19
C LEU A 268 23.44 -12.02 -1.51
N VAL A 269 22.46 -12.37 -0.66
CA VAL A 269 21.09 -11.88 -0.79
C VAL A 269 20.99 -10.43 -0.31
N PRO A 270 20.44 -9.52 -1.11
CA PRO A 270 20.14 -8.17 -0.63
C PRO A 270 19.14 -8.20 0.53
N ALA A 271 19.40 -7.47 1.62
CA ALA A 271 18.50 -7.46 2.78
C ALA A 271 17.09 -6.98 2.43
N ALA A 272 16.97 -6.03 1.51
CA ALA A 272 15.70 -5.51 1.02
C ALA A 272 14.84 -6.58 0.31
N SER A 273 15.43 -7.64 -0.25
CA SER A 273 14.68 -8.71 -0.93
C SER A 273 13.86 -9.56 0.03
N LEU A 274 14.12 -9.52 1.34
CA LEU A 274 13.28 -10.19 2.33
C LEU A 274 11.84 -9.65 2.35
N GLN A 275 11.60 -8.44 1.88
CA GLN A 275 10.24 -7.91 1.73
C GLN A 275 9.38 -8.70 0.74
N CYS A 276 10.00 -9.45 -0.18
CA CYS A 276 9.27 -10.39 -1.04
C CYS A 276 8.51 -11.45 -0.24
N PHE A 277 8.99 -11.83 0.97
CA PHE A 277 8.27 -12.77 1.83
C PHE A 277 6.96 -12.20 2.36
N ILE A 278 6.82 -10.89 2.53
CA ILE A 278 5.53 -10.26 2.86
C ILE A 278 4.55 -10.52 1.70
N SER A 279 4.93 -10.12 0.49
CA SER A 279 4.09 -10.29 -0.71
C SER A 279 3.76 -11.76 -0.98
N LEU A 280 4.75 -12.64 -0.85
CA LEU A 280 4.55 -14.09 -1.03
C LEU A 280 3.58 -14.65 0.00
N SER A 281 3.70 -14.22 1.26
CA SER A 281 2.79 -14.63 2.34
C SER A 281 1.36 -14.20 2.05
N ILE A 282 1.15 -12.98 1.55
CA ILE A 282 -0.17 -12.48 1.16
C ILE A 282 -0.75 -13.35 0.04
N VAL A 283 0.03 -13.59 -1.03
CA VAL A 283 -0.41 -14.37 -2.21
C VAL A 283 -0.76 -15.81 -1.84
N ILE A 284 0.01 -16.44 -0.95
CA ILE A 284 -0.25 -17.81 -0.50
C ILE A 284 -1.42 -17.86 0.48
N PHE A 285 -1.47 -16.90 1.40
CA PHE A 285 -2.42 -16.92 2.50
C PHE A 285 -3.85 -16.59 2.07
N ILE A 286 -4.06 -15.67 1.12
CA ILE A 286 -5.40 -15.30 0.67
C ILE A 286 -6.21 -16.49 0.12
N PRO A 287 -5.68 -17.34 -0.78
CA PRO A 287 -6.40 -18.52 -1.21
C PRO A 287 -6.68 -19.54 -0.09
N ILE A 288 -5.76 -19.69 0.87
CA ILE A 288 -5.93 -20.55 2.04
C ILE A 288 -7.07 -20.01 2.91
N TYR A 289 -7.07 -18.70 3.16
CA TYR A 289 -8.12 -18.03 3.89
C TYR A 289 -9.50 -18.23 3.24
N ASP A 290 -9.63 -17.97 1.94
CA ASP A 290 -10.90 -18.07 1.23
C ASP A 290 -11.42 -19.50 1.12
N ARG A 291 -10.52 -20.49 0.94
CA ARG A 291 -10.93 -21.88 0.70
C ARG A 291 -11.02 -22.74 1.96
N ILE A 292 -10.33 -22.37 3.02
CA ILE A 292 -10.25 -23.16 4.26
C ILE A 292 -10.83 -22.39 5.45
N VAL A 293 -10.33 -21.19 5.73
CA VAL A 293 -10.70 -20.45 6.95
C VAL A 293 -12.15 -19.96 6.87
N VAL A 294 -12.56 -19.38 5.75
CA VAL A 294 -13.92 -18.87 5.56
C VAL A 294 -14.98 -19.96 5.63
N PRO A 295 -14.85 -21.13 4.98
CA PRO A 295 -15.81 -22.23 5.13
C PRO A 295 -15.90 -22.77 6.56
N ILE A 296 -14.76 -22.92 7.25
CA ILE A 296 -14.73 -23.35 8.66
C ILE A 296 -15.43 -22.30 9.55
N ALA A 297 -15.13 -21.01 9.34
CA ALA A 297 -15.76 -19.93 10.07
C ALA A 297 -17.27 -19.91 9.83
N ARG A 298 -17.76 -20.08 8.61
CA ARG A 298 -19.18 -20.21 8.28
C ARG A 298 -19.86 -21.37 8.99
N ALA A 299 -19.19 -22.51 9.09
CA ALA A 299 -19.71 -23.67 9.79
C ALA A 299 -19.85 -23.42 11.31
N ILE A 300 -18.96 -22.63 11.90
CA ILE A 300 -18.97 -22.31 13.33
C ILE A 300 -19.91 -21.15 13.64
N THR A 301 -19.82 -20.03 12.90
CA THR A 301 -20.58 -18.79 13.16
C THR A 301 -22.00 -18.82 12.63
N ARG A 302 -22.28 -19.70 11.66
CA ARG A 302 -23.55 -19.78 10.90
C ARG A 302 -23.89 -18.50 10.13
N GLU A 303 -22.94 -17.59 9.96
CA GLU A 303 -23.09 -16.39 9.15
C GLU A 303 -22.63 -16.63 7.70
N SER A 304 -23.34 -16.04 6.74
CA SER A 304 -23.05 -16.20 5.30
C SER A 304 -21.67 -15.65 4.91
N SER A 305 -21.21 -14.58 5.57
CA SER A 305 -19.88 -13.97 5.41
C SER A 305 -18.75 -14.74 6.11
N GLY A 306 -19.08 -15.62 7.07
CA GLY A 306 -18.13 -16.37 7.91
C GLY A 306 -17.46 -15.53 8.97
N ILE A 307 -16.72 -14.50 8.59
CA ILE A 307 -16.02 -13.55 9.48
C ILE A 307 -16.38 -12.13 9.07
N SER A 308 -16.76 -11.27 10.03
CA SER A 308 -17.06 -9.87 9.72
C SER A 308 -15.79 -9.09 9.35
N MET A 309 -15.94 -7.97 8.61
CA MET A 309 -14.82 -7.11 8.22
C MET A 309 -14.00 -6.66 9.43
N LEU A 310 -14.65 -6.23 10.50
CA LEU A 310 -13.96 -5.80 11.73
C LEU A 310 -13.26 -6.95 12.44
N GLN A 311 -13.83 -8.16 12.46
CA GLN A 311 -13.14 -9.35 12.99
C GLN A 311 -11.89 -9.68 12.16
N ARG A 312 -11.97 -9.54 10.84
CA ARG A 312 -10.84 -9.71 9.93
C ARG A 312 -9.72 -8.73 10.25
N ILE A 313 -10.02 -7.43 10.38
CA ILE A 313 -9.05 -6.40 10.77
C ILE A 313 -8.42 -6.71 12.12
N GLY A 314 -9.23 -7.03 13.14
CA GLY A 314 -8.73 -7.39 14.47
C GLY A 314 -7.83 -8.62 14.48
N THR A 315 -8.13 -9.62 13.65
CA THR A 315 -7.24 -10.80 13.46
C THR A 315 -5.90 -10.39 12.88
N GLY A 316 -5.88 -9.50 11.88
CA GLY A 316 -4.64 -8.97 11.31
C GLY A 316 -3.81 -8.20 12.34
N MET A 317 -4.44 -7.31 13.12
CA MET A 317 -3.77 -6.60 14.22
C MET A 317 -3.17 -7.56 15.26
N PHE A 318 -3.84 -8.67 15.57
CA PHE A 318 -3.30 -9.70 16.45
C PHE A 318 -2.02 -10.33 15.87
N PHE A 319 -2.00 -10.65 14.58
CA PHE A 319 -0.78 -11.17 13.93
C PHE A 319 0.35 -10.14 13.88
N SER A 320 0.05 -8.84 13.79
CA SER A 320 1.08 -7.79 13.86
C SER A 320 1.76 -7.77 15.23
N ILE A 321 1.01 -7.96 16.33
CA ILE A 321 1.57 -8.09 17.68
C ILE A 321 2.54 -9.27 17.74
N ILE A 322 2.13 -10.44 17.26
CA ILE A 322 2.99 -11.62 17.24
C ILE A 322 4.27 -11.37 16.42
N SER A 323 4.13 -10.70 15.26
CA SER A 323 5.28 -10.34 14.43
C SER A 323 6.27 -9.44 15.18
N MET A 324 5.80 -8.42 15.91
CA MET A 324 6.67 -7.55 16.72
C MET A 324 7.33 -8.29 17.89
N VAL A 325 6.63 -9.20 18.55
CA VAL A 325 7.20 -10.05 19.59
C VAL A 325 8.29 -10.96 19.03
N VAL A 326 8.05 -11.58 17.88
CA VAL A 326 9.07 -12.40 17.19
C VAL A 326 10.27 -11.55 16.78
N ALA A 327 10.03 -10.35 16.23
CA ALA A 327 11.11 -9.42 15.86
C ALA A 327 11.98 -9.04 17.07
N ALA A 328 11.36 -8.77 18.23
CA ALA A 328 12.08 -8.49 19.47
C ALA A 328 12.95 -9.69 19.91
N PHE A 329 12.43 -10.92 19.85
CA PHE A 329 13.20 -12.12 20.20
C PHE A 329 14.35 -12.39 19.22
N VAL A 330 14.13 -12.19 17.94
CA VAL A 330 15.18 -12.35 16.92
C VAL A 330 16.28 -11.32 17.12
N GLU A 331 15.92 -10.08 17.46
CA GLU A 331 16.88 -9.02 17.76
C GLU A 331 17.67 -9.30 19.03
N MET A 332 17.02 -9.72 20.12
CA MET A 332 17.74 -10.16 21.34
C MET A 332 18.74 -11.27 21.04
N LYS A 333 18.38 -12.23 20.17
CA LYS A 333 19.28 -13.30 19.74
C LYS A 333 20.46 -12.74 18.92
N ARG A 334 20.20 -11.78 18.01
CA ARG A 334 21.21 -11.10 17.23
C ARG A 334 22.23 -10.38 18.12
N LEU A 335 21.74 -9.58 19.07
CA LEU A 335 22.57 -8.86 20.04
C LEU A 335 23.38 -9.79 20.93
N LYS A 336 22.78 -10.93 21.34
CA LYS A 336 23.52 -11.94 22.10
C LYS A 336 24.67 -12.52 21.28
N ARG A 337 24.44 -12.85 20.00
CA ARG A 337 25.50 -13.32 19.10
C ARG A 337 26.60 -12.29 18.91
N ALA A 338 26.24 -11.01 18.72
CA ALA A 338 27.24 -9.94 18.61
C ALA A 338 28.11 -9.85 19.86
N ARG A 339 27.53 -10.03 21.07
CA ARG A 339 28.28 -10.07 22.33
C ARG A 339 29.18 -11.31 22.45
N ASP A 340 28.63 -12.49 22.16
CA ASP A 340 29.35 -13.77 22.27
C ASP A 340 30.61 -13.82 21.39
N TYR A 341 30.57 -13.11 20.24
CA TYR A 341 31.70 -13.03 19.29
C TYR A 341 32.53 -11.76 19.44
N GLY A 342 32.27 -10.89 20.43
CA GLY A 342 33.00 -9.64 20.65
C GLY A 342 32.84 -8.58 19.56
N LEU A 343 31.73 -8.60 18.82
CA LEU A 343 31.46 -7.73 17.66
C LEU A 343 30.67 -6.44 18.03
N ILE A 344 30.53 -6.13 19.31
CA ILE A 344 29.71 -4.99 19.76
C ILE A 344 30.18 -3.67 19.17
N ASP A 345 31.53 -3.49 19.10
CA ASP A 345 32.16 -2.24 18.65
C ASP A 345 32.47 -2.23 17.17
N MET A 346 32.21 -3.30 16.46
CA MET A 346 32.51 -3.48 15.04
C MET A 346 31.23 -3.34 14.21
N SER A 347 30.92 -2.13 13.75
CA SER A 347 29.69 -1.83 12.96
C SER A 347 29.69 -2.51 11.59
N ASP A 348 30.88 -2.73 11.00
CA ASP A 348 31.01 -3.16 9.61
C ASP A 348 31.20 -4.67 9.47
N VAL A 349 31.25 -5.39 10.58
CA VAL A 349 31.45 -6.84 10.59
C VAL A 349 30.13 -7.57 10.63
N THR A 350 29.95 -8.51 9.71
CA THR A 350 28.76 -9.38 9.64
C THR A 350 28.66 -10.27 10.89
N ILE A 351 27.50 -10.27 11.54
CA ILE A 351 27.23 -11.14 12.68
C ILE A 351 27.05 -12.58 12.16
N PRO A 352 27.67 -13.60 12.80
CA PRO A 352 27.53 -15.01 12.42
C PRO A 352 26.17 -15.57 12.80
N MET A 353 25.14 -15.04 12.17
CA MET A 353 23.73 -15.43 12.30
C MET A 353 23.07 -15.28 10.92
N SER A 354 22.50 -16.36 10.42
CA SER A 354 21.89 -16.37 9.09
C SER A 354 20.71 -15.42 8.99
N ILE A 355 20.57 -14.72 7.86
CA ILE A 355 19.46 -13.82 7.53
C ILE A 355 18.08 -14.52 7.57
N TRP A 356 18.04 -15.85 7.41
CA TRP A 356 16.81 -16.63 7.46
C TRP A 356 16.08 -16.58 8.80
N TRP A 357 16.76 -16.15 9.87
CA TRP A 357 16.12 -15.90 11.17
C TRP A 357 15.10 -14.76 11.14
N LEU A 358 15.15 -13.90 10.12
CA LEU A 358 14.18 -12.82 9.94
C LEU A 358 12.90 -13.27 9.23
N ILE A 359 12.90 -14.43 8.53
CA ILE A 359 11.72 -14.89 7.76
C ILE A 359 10.45 -14.96 8.61
N PRO A 360 10.46 -15.53 9.84
CA PRO A 360 9.23 -15.62 10.63
C PRO A 360 8.55 -14.28 10.86
N GLN A 361 9.31 -13.20 11.15
CA GLN A 361 8.72 -11.87 11.34
C GLN A 361 8.12 -11.31 10.05
N TYR A 362 8.78 -11.50 8.89
CA TYR A 362 8.26 -11.07 7.59
C TYR A 362 7.01 -11.84 7.16
N VAL A 363 6.99 -13.15 7.37
CA VAL A 363 5.83 -14.01 7.04
C VAL A 363 4.62 -13.66 7.92
N LEU A 364 4.81 -13.55 9.24
CA LEU A 364 3.74 -13.16 10.17
C LEU A 364 3.20 -11.76 9.84
N PHE A 365 4.10 -10.85 9.48
CA PHE A 365 3.71 -9.51 9.07
C PHE A 365 2.92 -9.53 7.76
N GLY A 366 3.33 -10.32 6.77
CA GLY A 366 2.57 -10.50 5.51
C GLY A 366 1.18 -11.11 5.73
N ILE A 367 1.03 -12.06 6.65
CA ILE A 367 -0.29 -12.58 7.04
C ILE A 367 -1.12 -11.47 7.69
N SER A 368 -0.53 -10.71 8.61
CA SER A 368 -1.16 -9.54 9.24
C SER A 368 -1.65 -8.54 8.19
N ASP A 369 -0.81 -8.21 7.21
CA ASP A 369 -1.12 -7.30 6.10
C ASP A 369 -2.30 -7.80 5.27
N GLY A 370 -2.30 -9.08 4.89
CA GLY A 370 -3.39 -9.69 4.13
C GLY A 370 -4.74 -9.59 4.82
N PHE A 371 -4.77 -9.65 6.15
CA PHE A 371 -6.00 -9.46 6.94
C PHE A 371 -6.36 -7.99 7.12
N THR A 372 -5.41 -7.18 7.57
CA THR A 372 -5.67 -5.80 8.01
C THR A 372 -5.88 -4.86 6.83
N MET A 373 -4.97 -4.83 5.85
CA MET A 373 -5.07 -3.89 4.73
C MET A 373 -6.31 -4.15 3.89
N VAL A 374 -6.56 -5.44 3.59
CA VAL A 374 -7.74 -5.81 2.80
C VAL A 374 -9.02 -5.55 3.60
N GLY A 375 -9.02 -5.89 4.90
CA GLY A 375 -10.17 -5.65 5.76
C GLY A 375 -10.47 -4.15 5.93
N LEU A 376 -9.45 -3.32 6.12
CA LEU A 376 -9.60 -1.85 6.21
C LEU A 376 -10.10 -1.26 4.89
N GLN A 377 -9.52 -1.68 3.77
CA GLN A 377 -9.93 -1.18 2.46
C GLN A 377 -11.39 -1.52 2.17
N GLU A 378 -11.80 -2.78 2.40
CA GLU A 378 -13.18 -3.24 2.24
C GLU A 378 -14.11 -2.47 3.19
N PHE A 379 -13.73 -2.32 4.46
CA PHE A 379 -14.51 -1.60 5.46
C PHE A 379 -14.72 -0.12 5.09
N PHE A 380 -13.67 0.61 4.76
CA PHE A 380 -13.77 2.03 4.40
C PHE A 380 -14.46 2.26 3.05
N TYR A 381 -14.48 1.26 2.17
CA TYR A 381 -15.19 1.32 0.90
C TYR A 381 -16.69 1.07 1.07
N ASP A 382 -17.07 0.05 1.87
CA ASP A 382 -18.46 -0.41 1.97
C ASP A 382 -19.30 0.39 2.98
N GLN A 383 -18.66 0.97 4.02
CA GLN A 383 -19.38 1.68 5.07
C GLN A 383 -19.69 3.15 4.73
N ILE A 384 -19.21 3.64 3.60
CA ILE A 384 -19.46 4.99 3.09
C ILE A 384 -20.57 4.94 2.01
N PRO A 385 -21.38 6.02 1.84
CA PRO A 385 -22.31 6.17 0.72
C PRO A 385 -21.59 6.05 -0.63
N ASP A 386 -22.30 5.55 -1.64
CA ASP A 386 -21.73 5.22 -2.95
C ASP A 386 -21.08 6.44 -3.65
N GLU A 387 -21.64 7.62 -3.42
CA GLU A 387 -21.15 8.90 -3.96
C GLU A 387 -19.82 9.32 -3.33
N LEU A 388 -19.55 8.92 -2.07
CA LEU A 388 -18.34 9.27 -1.31
C LEU A 388 -17.31 8.14 -1.23
N ARG A 389 -17.42 7.08 -2.02
CA ARG A 389 -16.47 5.94 -2.00
C ARG A 389 -15.02 6.35 -2.22
N SER A 390 -14.77 7.37 -3.03
CA SER A 390 -13.43 7.93 -3.21
C SER A 390 -12.88 8.52 -1.89
N VAL A 391 -13.74 9.17 -1.10
CA VAL A 391 -13.38 9.68 0.23
C VAL A 391 -13.07 8.52 1.20
N GLY A 392 -13.81 7.40 1.10
CA GLY A 392 -13.55 6.21 1.89
C GLY A 392 -12.18 5.62 1.65
N LEU A 393 -11.84 5.41 0.38
CA LEU A 393 -10.51 4.94 0.00
C LEU A 393 -9.41 5.93 0.41
N ALA A 394 -9.71 7.22 0.35
CA ALA A 394 -8.84 8.26 0.80
C ALA A 394 -8.56 8.20 2.30
N LEU A 395 -9.60 8.00 3.12
CA LEU A 395 -9.46 7.79 4.56
C LEU A 395 -8.63 6.53 4.87
N TYR A 396 -8.86 5.44 4.14
CA TYR A 396 -8.03 4.24 4.27
C TYR A 396 -6.55 4.53 4.00
N LEU A 397 -6.22 5.20 2.88
CA LEU A 397 -4.84 5.53 2.54
C LEU A 397 -4.21 6.50 3.54
N SER A 398 -5.00 7.41 4.12
CA SER A 398 -4.52 8.35 5.12
C SER A 398 -4.06 7.68 6.43
N ILE A 399 -4.53 6.47 6.75
CA ILE A 399 -4.04 5.69 7.90
C ILE A 399 -2.53 5.47 7.74
N PHE A 400 -2.09 5.01 6.57
CA PHE A 400 -0.67 4.74 6.33
C PHE A 400 0.14 6.03 6.24
N GLY A 401 -0.43 7.09 5.64
CA GLY A 401 0.20 8.40 5.59
C GLY A 401 0.45 8.99 6.98
N VAL A 402 -0.60 9.10 7.78
CA VAL A 402 -0.52 9.62 9.15
C VAL A 402 0.31 8.69 10.04
N GLY A 403 0.16 7.36 9.88
CA GLY A 403 0.94 6.37 10.62
C GLY A 403 2.44 6.47 10.36
N SER A 404 2.87 6.74 9.12
CA SER A 404 4.28 6.96 8.79
C SER A 404 4.83 8.22 9.46
N PHE A 405 4.09 9.34 9.47
CA PHE A 405 4.48 10.53 10.22
C PHE A 405 4.53 10.27 11.73
N LEU A 406 3.56 9.51 12.26
CA LEU A 406 3.56 9.11 13.67
C LEU A 406 4.76 8.21 13.98
N SER A 407 5.17 7.32 13.08
CA SER A 407 6.39 6.51 13.21
C SER A 407 7.64 7.40 13.32
N SER A 408 7.79 8.40 12.44
CA SER A 408 8.89 9.38 12.55
C SER A 408 8.87 10.10 13.90
N PHE A 409 7.71 10.56 14.33
CA PHE A 409 7.57 11.24 15.62
C PHE A 409 7.97 10.34 16.80
N VAL A 410 7.52 9.07 16.81
CA VAL A 410 7.87 8.11 17.86
C VAL A 410 9.38 7.85 17.89
N VAL A 411 10.02 7.65 16.71
CA VAL A 411 11.47 7.47 16.60
C VAL A 411 12.22 8.69 17.13
N SER A 412 11.83 9.91 16.74
CA SER A 412 12.42 11.17 17.24
C SER A 412 12.27 11.34 18.75
N CYS A 413 11.10 10.99 19.31
CA CYS A 413 10.87 11.07 20.74
C CYS A 413 11.77 10.11 21.51
N ILE A 414 11.85 8.85 21.05
CA ILE A 414 12.70 7.84 21.70
C ILE A 414 14.17 8.24 21.61
N GLU A 415 14.63 8.73 20.45
CA GLU A 415 15.99 9.21 20.25
C GLU A 415 16.33 10.34 21.22
N LYS A 416 15.46 11.34 21.37
CA LYS A 416 15.67 12.43 22.33
C LYS A 416 15.73 11.98 23.79
N VAL A 417 14.96 10.94 24.15
CA VAL A 417 14.94 10.41 25.53
C VAL A 417 16.15 9.50 25.80
N THR A 418 16.59 8.73 24.82
CA THR A 418 17.63 7.70 25.01
C THR A 418 19.00 8.11 24.48
N GLY A 419 19.09 9.11 23.59
CA GLY A 419 20.30 9.52 22.89
C GLY A 419 21.15 10.58 23.57
N GLY A 420 20.98 10.83 24.88
CA GLY A 420 21.54 11.96 25.62
C GLY A 420 23.06 12.19 25.54
N ASP A 421 23.88 11.17 25.17
CA ASP A 421 25.35 11.30 24.97
C ASP A 421 25.89 10.39 23.86
N GLY A 422 25.07 10.06 22.84
CA GLY A 422 25.50 9.38 21.61
C GLY A 422 25.85 7.89 21.73
N HIS A 423 25.96 7.34 22.93
CA HIS A 423 26.43 5.97 23.12
C HIS A 423 25.36 4.95 23.52
N ASN A 424 24.23 5.37 24.04
CA ASN A 424 23.18 4.48 24.56
C ASN A 424 21.82 4.61 23.88
N SER A 425 21.74 5.28 22.72
CA SER A 425 20.49 5.40 21.98
C SER A 425 19.96 4.04 21.53
N TRP A 426 18.61 3.86 21.58
CA TRP A 426 17.98 2.67 21.01
C TRP A 426 18.21 2.52 19.50
N PHE A 427 18.53 3.61 18.82
CA PHE A 427 18.77 3.69 17.37
C PHE A 427 20.21 4.06 17.02
N ALA A 428 21.19 3.67 17.84
CA ALA A 428 22.59 3.94 17.55
C ALA A 428 22.95 3.54 16.11
N ASN A 429 23.83 4.32 15.47
CA ASN A 429 24.31 4.03 14.11
C ASN A 429 24.96 2.65 14.02
N ASN A 430 25.70 2.27 15.06
CA ASN A 430 26.15 0.89 15.24
C ASN A 430 24.98 0.07 15.84
N LEU A 431 24.29 -0.70 15.00
CA LEU A 431 23.18 -1.55 15.41
C LEU A 431 23.55 -2.62 16.45
N ASN A 432 24.84 -2.93 16.64
CA ASN A 432 25.30 -3.89 17.66
C ASN A 432 25.24 -3.28 19.07
N ARG A 433 25.20 -1.94 19.16
CA ARG A 433 24.98 -1.18 20.40
C ARG A 433 23.55 -0.65 20.55
N ALA A 434 22.77 -0.71 19.47
CA ALA A 434 21.37 -0.28 19.46
C ALA A 434 20.48 -1.27 20.24
N HIS A 435 19.30 -0.81 20.62
CA HIS A 435 18.29 -1.60 21.33
C HIS A 435 16.99 -1.67 20.56
N LEU A 436 17.03 -2.19 19.32
CA LEU A 436 15.83 -2.42 18.52
C LEU A 436 14.90 -3.46 19.16
N ASP A 437 15.43 -4.35 20.00
CA ASP A 437 14.65 -5.28 20.80
C ASP A 437 13.64 -4.57 21.73
N TYR A 438 14.07 -3.48 22.38
CA TYR A 438 13.19 -2.66 23.20
C TYR A 438 12.16 -1.91 22.36
N PHE A 439 12.59 -1.41 21.21
CA PHE A 439 11.67 -0.72 20.29
C PHE A 439 10.56 -1.65 19.77
N TYR A 440 10.90 -2.86 19.34
CA TYR A 440 9.91 -3.84 18.90
C TYR A 440 8.99 -4.30 20.04
N ALA A 441 9.53 -4.45 21.26
CA ALA A 441 8.73 -4.74 22.43
C ALA A 441 7.76 -3.60 22.77
N LEU A 442 8.19 -2.34 22.65
CA LEU A 442 7.33 -1.17 22.81
C LEU A 442 6.21 -1.16 21.76
N LEU A 443 6.53 -1.39 20.49
CA LEU A 443 5.54 -1.48 19.43
C LEU A 443 4.53 -2.61 19.67
N ALA A 444 4.99 -3.79 20.13
CA ALA A 444 4.10 -4.89 20.52
C ALA A 444 3.15 -4.48 21.65
N ALA A 445 3.65 -3.76 22.68
CA ALA A 445 2.83 -3.27 23.78
C ALA A 445 1.80 -2.22 23.31
N LEU A 446 2.20 -1.27 22.48
CA LEU A 446 1.30 -0.28 21.88
C LEU A 446 0.22 -0.95 21.02
N SER A 447 0.60 -1.94 20.21
CA SER A 447 -0.35 -2.70 19.39
C SER A 447 -1.33 -3.54 20.21
N MET A 448 -0.95 -4.02 21.40
CA MET A 448 -1.91 -4.66 22.33
C MET A 448 -2.95 -3.67 22.84
N VAL A 449 -2.54 -2.45 23.20
CA VAL A 449 -3.46 -1.38 23.63
C VAL A 449 -4.37 -0.97 22.46
N GLU A 450 -3.80 -0.83 21.26
CA GLU A 450 -4.55 -0.55 20.03
C GLU A 450 -5.62 -1.62 19.77
N LEU A 451 -5.25 -2.91 19.80
CA LEU A 451 -6.18 -4.01 19.60
C LEU A 451 -7.32 -3.99 20.63
N ALA A 452 -7.01 -3.70 21.89
CA ALA A 452 -8.04 -3.59 22.94
C ALA A 452 -9.01 -2.44 22.63
N ALA A 453 -8.50 -1.26 22.25
CA ALA A 453 -9.30 -0.12 21.85
C ALA A 453 -10.12 -0.42 20.58
N PHE A 454 -9.51 -1.04 19.57
CA PHE A 454 -10.19 -1.47 18.35
C PHE A 454 -11.35 -2.43 18.66
N LEU A 455 -11.14 -3.44 19.51
CA LEU A 455 -12.19 -4.38 19.90
C LEU A 455 -13.31 -3.69 20.68
N PHE A 456 -13.01 -2.67 21.48
CA PHE A 456 -14.01 -1.87 22.17
C PHE A 456 -14.88 -1.10 21.18
N PHE A 457 -14.29 -0.35 20.26
CA PHE A 457 -15.04 0.43 19.26
C PHE A 457 -15.75 -0.47 18.23
N SER A 458 -15.14 -1.59 17.83
CA SER A 458 -15.75 -2.52 16.88
C SER A 458 -17.03 -3.16 17.40
N LYS A 459 -17.14 -3.41 18.71
CA LYS A 459 -18.38 -3.91 19.35
C LYS A 459 -19.51 -2.89 19.32
N SER A 460 -19.18 -1.60 19.36
CA SER A 460 -20.15 -0.50 19.35
C SER A 460 -20.48 -0.02 17.93
N TYR A 461 -19.80 -0.58 16.91
CA TYR A 461 -19.98 -0.15 15.54
C TYR A 461 -21.27 -0.71 14.93
N ILE A 462 -22.08 0.17 14.37
CA ILE A 462 -23.32 -0.19 13.67
C ILE A 462 -23.05 -0.19 12.18
N TYR A 463 -23.07 -1.37 11.56
CA TYR A 463 -22.88 -1.50 10.12
C TYR A 463 -23.99 -0.79 9.33
N LYS A 464 -23.63 -0.18 8.20
CA LYS A 464 -24.60 0.24 7.19
C LYS A 464 -25.36 -1.00 6.73
N ARG A 465 -26.68 -1.06 6.98
CA ARG A 465 -27.53 -2.13 6.42
C ARG A 465 -27.60 -1.92 4.92
N VAL A 466 -26.96 -2.80 4.17
CA VAL A 466 -27.26 -2.96 2.75
C VAL A 466 -28.65 -3.59 2.70
N ASN A 467 -29.64 -2.82 2.27
CA ASN A 467 -30.95 -3.40 1.98
C ASN A 467 -30.76 -4.46 0.89
N PRO A 468 -31.32 -5.68 1.07
CA PRO A 468 -31.17 -6.76 0.12
C PRO A 468 -31.82 -6.47 -1.22
#